data_67fc2a58eba99960302ec3d97e8e467c
#
_entry.id   67fc2a58eba99960302ec3d97e8e467c
#
_cell.length_a   1.000
_cell.length_b   1.000
_cell.length_c   1.000
_cell.angle_alpha   90.00
_cell.angle_beta   90.00
_cell.angle_gamma   90.00
#
_symmetry.space_group_name_H-M   'P 1'
#
loop_
_entity.id
_entity.type
_entity.pdbx_description
1 polymer ?
#
loop_
_entity_poly.entity_id
_entity_poly.type
_entity_poly.pdbx_seq_one_letter_code
_entity_poly.pdbx_strand_id
1 'polypeptide(L)'
;QVLVLAKDQASESSTAYAQGGVAVALGEDDEIVFHYQDTINAGDGLCDSEAVRILVNEGPERIRELIEWGAEFDREGGNLLFTRESAHRRRRIIHAHGDATGKEIARVLLRKAQTIPSIKFKDFAFTVDLWIEEGRCRGAAIIDIKEKCRIVVEAKAVILATGSLGQVFLETSNPRVATGDGVAIAYRAGAELMDMEFIQFHPTTLYLSDGTRFLITEAIRGEGGILRNRWGERFMPRYHSLADLAPRDIVSRIMVEEMQRTEVPEVYLDLTALDPRYLKKRFPNIYKTCLDYKIDITRDLIPVRPSAHYAMGGVRTDYVGRTNREGLYACGEVACTGLHGANRLASNSLLEGVVFGARAGKAVLENLSSSASTNFKKKTEMAFPGWNFTLTSARVGKSRYVDCLERLRQELRKLMWEKVGIIRSRDSLEKARDQLKVWEHLEGESLFTREELEVRNMFIVARAITQTALKREESRGAHYRKDFPFRDDIHWKKHIVINKDLFYTLEVPSESEDY
;
A
#
# COMPACT_ATOMS: atom_id res chain seq x y z
N GLN A 1 15.84 -23.17 1.66
CA GLN A 1 14.50 -23.20 2.25
C GLN A 1 13.98 -21.79 2.46
N VAL A 2 12.67 -21.60 2.30
CA VAL A 2 11.96 -20.33 2.52
C VAL A 2 10.90 -20.54 3.60
N LEU A 3 10.81 -19.63 4.56
CA LEU A 3 9.73 -19.56 5.53
C LEU A 3 8.91 -18.29 5.27
N VAL A 4 7.65 -18.46 4.93
CA VAL A 4 6.68 -17.36 4.77
C VAL A 4 5.94 -17.17 6.09
N LEU A 5 6.08 -15.98 6.67
CA LEU A 5 5.41 -15.59 7.91
C LEU A 5 4.23 -14.68 7.59
N ALA A 6 3.06 -14.99 8.10
CA ALA A 6 1.87 -14.15 7.98
C ALA A 6 1.25 -13.92 9.36
N LYS A 7 0.94 -12.66 9.70
CA LYS A 7 0.34 -12.31 11.00
C LYS A 7 -1.11 -12.76 11.15
N ASP A 8 -1.74 -13.10 10.04
CA ASP A 8 -3.07 -13.72 9.93
C ASP A 8 -2.96 -14.95 9.02
N GLN A 9 -4.03 -15.38 8.38
CA GLN A 9 -3.94 -16.36 7.29
C GLN A 9 -3.18 -15.78 6.11
N ALA A 10 -2.36 -16.56 5.43
CA ALA A 10 -1.58 -16.10 4.26
C ALA A 10 -2.47 -15.60 3.11
N SER A 11 -3.75 -15.99 3.08
CA SER A 11 -4.75 -15.48 2.13
C SER A 11 -5.29 -14.09 2.49
N GLU A 12 -5.13 -13.63 3.74
CA GLU A 12 -5.61 -12.33 4.21
C GLU A 12 -4.58 -11.24 3.86
N SER A 13 -4.85 -10.49 2.79
CA SER A 13 -3.91 -9.49 2.27
C SER A 13 -4.63 -8.39 1.52
N SER A 14 -4.01 -7.20 1.41
CA SER A 14 -4.51 -6.12 0.55
C SER A 14 -4.65 -6.57 -0.91
N THR A 15 -3.79 -7.49 -1.37
CA THR A 15 -3.88 -8.10 -2.70
C THR A 15 -5.21 -8.83 -2.90
N ALA A 16 -5.67 -9.63 -1.93
CA ALA A 16 -6.92 -10.37 -2.04
C ALA A 16 -8.16 -9.45 -2.16
N TYR A 17 -8.09 -8.25 -1.66
CA TYR A 17 -9.16 -7.24 -1.74
C TYR A 17 -9.06 -6.31 -2.96
N ALA A 18 -8.01 -6.41 -3.77
CA ALA A 18 -7.82 -5.57 -4.94
C ALA A 18 -8.83 -5.95 -6.05
N GLN A 19 -9.80 -5.05 -6.28
CA GLN A 19 -10.87 -5.21 -7.27
C GLN A 19 -10.45 -4.77 -8.66
N GLY A 20 -9.55 -3.79 -8.76
CA GLY A 20 -9.03 -3.26 -10.01
C GLY A 20 -8.24 -4.31 -10.80
N GLY A 21 -7.76 -3.91 -11.97
CA GLY A 21 -6.96 -4.79 -12.81
C GLY A 21 -5.46 -4.69 -12.58
N VAL A 22 -4.71 -5.27 -13.49
CA VAL A 22 -3.26 -5.12 -13.63
C VAL A 22 -2.98 -4.41 -14.95
N ALA A 23 -2.20 -3.32 -14.88
CA ALA A 23 -1.76 -2.59 -16.05
C ALA A 23 -0.59 -3.35 -16.72
N VAL A 24 -0.75 -3.74 -17.97
CA VAL A 24 0.32 -4.42 -18.71
C VAL A 24 0.16 -4.19 -20.22
N ALA A 25 1.23 -3.79 -20.88
CA ALA A 25 1.26 -3.56 -22.34
C ALA A 25 1.40 -4.91 -23.06
N LEU A 26 0.27 -5.57 -23.33
CA LEU A 26 0.16 -6.84 -24.06
C LEU A 26 -0.84 -6.77 -25.23
N GLY A 27 -1.60 -5.68 -25.35
CA GLY A 27 -2.54 -5.46 -26.45
C GLY A 27 -1.84 -5.11 -27.76
N GLU A 28 -2.44 -5.42 -28.90
CA GLU A 28 -1.90 -5.14 -30.24
C GLU A 28 -1.77 -3.64 -30.55
N ASP A 29 -2.59 -2.81 -29.91
CA ASP A 29 -2.65 -1.35 -30.06
C ASP A 29 -1.91 -0.60 -28.93
N ASP A 30 -1.17 -1.31 -28.06
CA ASP A 30 -0.44 -0.75 -26.93
C ASP A 30 1.06 -1.06 -27.01
N GLU A 31 1.87 -0.13 -26.53
CA GLU A 31 3.32 -0.23 -26.51
C GLU A 31 3.85 0.07 -25.09
N ILE A 32 4.97 -0.54 -24.74
CA ILE A 32 5.66 -0.34 -23.46
C ILE A 32 5.94 1.14 -23.20
N VAL A 33 6.32 1.89 -24.24
CA VAL A 33 6.59 3.34 -24.14
C VAL A 33 5.37 4.13 -23.67
N PHE A 34 4.15 3.76 -24.07
CA PHE A 34 2.95 4.44 -23.61
C PHE A 34 2.65 4.15 -22.13
N HIS A 35 2.92 2.92 -21.67
CA HIS A 35 2.80 2.57 -20.26
C HIS A 35 3.83 3.30 -19.41
N TYR A 36 5.08 3.38 -19.89
CA TYR A 36 6.13 4.18 -19.27
C TYR A 36 5.72 5.64 -19.10
N GLN A 37 5.33 6.30 -20.19
CA GLN A 37 4.96 7.71 -20.17
C GLN A 37 3.74 8.00 -19.28
N ASP A 38 2.73 7.12 -19.28
CA ASP A 38 1.56 7.27 -18.41
C ASP A 38 1.97 7.16 -16.93
N THR A 39 2.91 6.26 -16.60
CA THR A 39 3.44 6.10 -15.24
C THR A 39 4.24 7.32 -14.79
N ILE A 40 5.16 7.81 -15.62
CA ILE A 40 5.96 9.03 -15.35
C ILE A 40 5.04 10.25 -15.13
N ASN A 41 4.05 10.41 -16.01
CA ASN A 41 3.10 11.54 -15.90
C ASN A 41 2.27 11.47 -14.61
N ALA A 42 1.81 10.28 -14.23
CA ALA A 42 1.05 10.10 -13.00
C ALA A 42 1.87 10.42 -11.74
N GLY A 43 3.16 10.12 -11.74
CA GLY A 43 4.06 10.33 -10.61
C GLY A 43 4.48 11.77 -10.37
N ASP A 44 3.98 12.72 -11.18
CA ASP A 44 4.12 14.18 -11.01
C ASP A 44 5.57 14.64 -10.81
N GLY A 45 6.49 14.09 -11.63
CA GLY A 45 7.90 14.50 -11.70
C GLY A 45 8.81 13.90 -10.62
N LEU A 46 8.34 12.95 -9.80
CA LEU A 46 9.13 12.27 -8.78
C LEU A 46 9.33 10.76 -9.05
N CYS A 47 8.93 10.24 -10.22
CA CYS A 47 9.27 8.87 -10.55
C CYS A 47 10.78 8.69 -10.75
N ASP A 48 11.31 7.59 -10.24
CA ASP A 48 12.57 7.04 -10.71
C ASP A 48 12.34 6.38 -12.08
N SER A 49 12.93 6.95 -13.12
CA SER A 49 12.73 6.52 -14.52
C SER A 49 13.17 5.10 -14.76
N GLU A 50 14.23 4.63 -14.09
CA GLU A 50 14.74 3.26 -14.23
C GLU A 50 13.79 2.25 -13.53
N ALA A 51 13.24 2.60 -12.36
CA ALA A 51 12.23 1.77 -11.71
C ALA A 51 10.98 1.61 -12.59
N VAL A 52 10.56 2.69 -13.26
CA VAL A 52 9.44 2.63 -14.23
C VAL A 52 9.79 1.76 -15.43
N ARG A 53 11.01 1.92 -15.99
CA ARG A 53 11.50 1.10 -17.12
C ARG A 53 11.50 -0.39 -16.80
N ILE A 54 11.99 -0.75 -15.62
CA ILE A 54 11.97 -2.14 -15.13
C ILE A 54 10.54 -2.67 -15.07
N LEU A 55 9.61 -1.93 -14.44
CA LEU A 55 8.23 -2.35 -14.32
C LEU A 55 7.59 -2.68 -15.67
N VAL A 56 7.69 -1.73 -16.62
CA VAL A 56 6.97 -1.85 -17.90
C VAL A 56 7.58 -2.88 -18.82
N ASN A 57 8.91 -3.11 -18.77
CA ASN A 57 9.59 -4.10 -19.58
C ASN A 57 9.42 -5.53 -19.04
N GLU A 58 9.52 -5.74 -17.72
CA GLU A 58 9.42 -7.07 -17.13
C GLU A 58 7.97 -7.48 -16.86
N GLY A 59 7.05 -6.52 -16.76
CA GLY A 59 5.64 -6.77 -16.48
C GLY A 59 4.98 -7.80 -17.39
N PRO A 60 5.12 -7.71 -18.73
CA PRO A 60 4.55 -8.68 -19.66
C PRO A 60 4.97 -10.12 -19.40
N GLU A 61 6.23 -10.35 -19.06
CA GLU A 61 6.75 -11.68 -18.73
C GLU A 61 6.14 -12.22 -17.45
N ARG A 62 6.08 -11.38 -16.39
CA ARG A 62 5.49 -11.79 -15.10
C ARG A 62 4.01 -12.15 -15.23
N ILE A 63 3.24 -11.45 -16.07
CA ILE A 63 1.84 -11.79 -16.32
C ILE A 63 1.72 -13.09 -17.10
N ARG A 64 2.58 -13.37 -18.07
CA ARG A 64 2.59 -14.67 -18.77
C ARG A 64 2.89 -15.81 -17.81
N GLU A 65 3.85 -15.67 -16.89
CA GLU A 65 4.11 -16.67 -15.85
C GLU A 65 2.88 -16.94 -14.97
N LEU A 66 2.15 -15.90 -14.56
CA LEU A 66 0.91 -16.09 -13.79
C LEU A 66 -0.13 -16.89 -14.59
N ILE A 67 -0.27 -16.61 -15.89
CA ILE A 67 -1.16 -17.36 -16.78
C ILE A 67 -0.71 -18.83 -16.88
N GLU A 68 0.57 -19.08 -17.06
CA GLU A 68 1.16 -20.43 -17.09
C GLU A 68 0.95 -21.19 -15.76
N TRP A 69 0.94 -20.48 -14.63
CA TRP A 69 0.64 -21.06 -13.32
C TRP A 69 -0.85 -21.22 -13.07
N GLY A 70 -1.72 -20.84 -14.04
CA GLY A 70 -3.15 -21.04 -14.03
C GLY A 70 -3.96 -19.87 -13.52
N ALA A 71 -3.50 -18.62 -13.78
CA ALA A 71 -4.34 -17.43 -13.57
C ALA A 71 -5.39 -17.29 -14.66
N GLU A 72 -6.64 -17.10 -14.24
CA GLU A 72 -7.81 -16.99 -15.12
C GLU A 72 -8.22 -15.53 -15.27
N PHE A 73 -7.53 -14.82 -16.19
CA PHE A 73 -7.93 -13.47 -16.59
C PHE A 73 -9.10 -13.50 -17.56
N ASP A 74 -9.93 -12.45 -17.52
CA ASP A 74 -11.11 -12.30 -18.37
C ASP A 74 -10.71 -12.29 -19.86
N ARG A 75 -11.52 -12.98 -20.70
CA ARG A 75 -11.26 -13.15 -22.12
C ARG A 75 -12.50 -12.87 -22.95
N GLU A 76 -12.29 -12.43 -24.17
CA GLU A 76 -13.30 -12.28 -25.19
C GLU A 76 -12.79 -12.91 -26.50
N GLY A 77 -13.55 -13.84 -27.07
CA GLY A 77 -13.11 -14.54 -28.28
C GLY A 77 -11.81 -15.34 -28.13
N GLY A 78 -11.43 -15.74 -26.89
CA GLY A 78 -10.17 -16.44 -26.60
C GLY A 78 -9.00 -15.52 -26.24
N ASN A 79 -9.05 -14.24 -26.60
CA ASN A 79 -8.03 -13.24 -26.31
C ASN A 79 -8.26 -12.59 -24.95
N LEU A 80 -7.18 -12.06 -24.32
CA LEU A 80 -7.30 -11.27 -23.10
C LEU A 80 -8.18 -10.04 -23.34
N LEU A 81 -9.09 -9.76 -22.40
CA LEU A 81 -9.93 -8.58 -22.43
C LEU A 81 -9.22 -7.41 -21.75
N PHE A 82 -8.95 -6.35 -22.52
CA PHE A 82 -8.31 -5.13 -22.03
C PHE A 82 -9.33 -4.03 -21.81
N THR A 83 -9.26 -3.38 -20.65
CA THR A 83 -10.02 -2.19 -20.31
C THR A 83 -9.12 -0.98 -20.10
N ARG A 84 -9.71 0.20 -19.88
CA ARG A 84 -8.99 1.44 -19.62
C ARG A 84 -9.47 2.04 -18.30
N GLU A 85 -8.53 2.41 -17.46
CA GLU A 85 -8.77 3.22 -16.26
C GLU A 85 -8.28 4.66 -16.46
N SER A 86 -8.62 5.55 -15.51
CA SER A 86 -8.20 6.95 -15.52
C SER A 86 -6.67 7.09 -15.63
N ALA A 87 -6.23 8.14 -16.32
CA ALA A 87 -4.82 8.46 -16.61
C ALA A 87 -4.08 7.48 -17.55
N HIS A 88 -4.72 6.40 -17.99
CA HIS A 88 -4.17 5.57 -19.05
C HIS A 88 -4.63 6.05 -20.43
N ARG A 89 -3.71 6.23 -21.36
CA ARG A 89 -4.05 6.61 -22.74
C ARG A 89 -4.45 5.42 -23.62
N ARG A 90 -4.14 4.18 -23.20
CA ARG A 90 -4.46 2.93 -23.92
C ARG A 90 -5.23 1.94 -23.04
N ARG A 91 -5.91 0.98 -23.67
CA ARG A 91 -6.56 -0.14 -23.01
C ARG A 91 -5.50 -1.20 -22.69
N ARG A 92 -5.04 -1.26 -21.43
CA ARG A 92 -4.00 -2.21 -20.99
C ARG A 92 -4.32 -2.90 -19.67
N ILE A 93 -5.48 -2.65 -19.12
CA ILE A 93 -5.84 -3.19 -17.82
C ILE A 93 -6.53 -4.53 -18.04
N ILE A 94 -5.93 -5.60 -17.54
CA ILE A 94 -6.53 -6.93 -17.50
C ILE A 94 -7.20 -7.17 -16.15
N HIS A 95 -8.32 -7.88 -16.16
CA HIS A 95 -9.10 -8.22 -14.97
C HIS A 95 -9.26 -9.73 -14.84
N ALA A 96 -9.62 -10.19 -13.64
CA ALA A 96 -10.06 -11.56 -13.43
C ALA A 96 -11.42 -11.56 -12.71
N HIS A 97 -12.34 -12.39 -13.20
CA HIS A 97 -13.70 -12.52 -12.65
C HIS A 97 -14.42 -11.16 -12.49
N GLY A 98 -14.19 -10.24 -13.43
CA GLY A 98 -14.74 -8.89 -13.44
C GLY A 98 -14.03 -7.92 -12.47
N ASP A 99 -14.22 -8.08 -11.18
CA ASP A 99 -13.73 -7.20 -10.11
C ASP A 99 -13.07 -7.97 -8.95
N ALA A 100 -12.32 -9.05 -9.26
CA ALA A 100 -11.63 -9.89 -8.27
C ALA A 100 -10.19 -10.24 -8.67
N THR A 101 -9.51 -9.35 -9.40
CA THR A 101 -8.19 -9.59 -9.99
C THR A 101 -7.14 -9.94 -8.94
N GLY A 102 -7.08 -9.19 -7.85
CA GLY A 102 -6.12 -9.45 -6.79
C GLY A 102 -6.35 -10.78 -6.09
N LYS A 103 -7.61 -11.18 -5.88
CA LYS A 103 -7.96 -12.49 -5.32
C LYS A 103 -7.45 -13.64 -6.19
N GLU A 104 -7.56 -13.50 -7.50
CA GLU A 104 -7.08 -14.49 -8.46
C GLU A 104 -5.56 -14.60 -8.44
N ILE A 105 -4.85 -13.48 -8.47
CA ILE A 105 -3.38 -13.46 -8.37
C ILE A 105 -2.90 -14.09 -7.06
N ALA A 106 -3.51 -13.72 -5.93
CA ALA A 106 -3.17 -14.31 -4.63
C ALA A 106 -3.42 -15.81 -4.62
N ARG A 107 -4.55 -16.29 -5.18
CA ARG A 107 -4.87 -17.71 -5.29
C ARG A 107 -3.80 -18.48 -6.04
N VAL A 108 -3.39 -17.99 -7.20
CA VAL A 108 -2.40 -18.65 -8.07
C VAL A 108 -1.03 -18.70 -7.40
N LEU A 109 -0.57 -17.57 -6.85
CA LEU A 109 0.73 -17.49 -6.18
C LEU A 109 0.80 -18.40 -4.95
N LEU A 110 -0.22 -18.38 -4.09
CA LEU A 110 -0.29 -19.26 -2.92
C LEU A 110 -0.29 -20.73 -3.33
N ARG A 111 -1.14 -21.11 -4.30
CA ARG A 111 -1.19 -22.47 -4.81
C ARG A 111 0.16 -22.92 -5.37
N LYS A 112 0.81 -22.08 -6.19
CA LYS A 112 2.13 -22.38 -6.75
C LYS A 112 3.18 -22.55 -5.65
N ALA A 113 3.24 -21.64 -4.68
CA ALA A 113 4.18 -21.72 -3.58
C ALA A 113 3.98 -22.99 -2.72
N GLN A 114 2.72 -23.40 -2.49
CA GLN A 114 2.40 -24.63 -1.74
C GLN A 114 2.85 -25.92 -2.44
N THR A 115 3.02 -25.92 -3.78
CA THR A 115 3.55 -27.07 -4.52
C THR A 115 5.06 -27.25 -4.36
N ILE A 116 5.76 -26.28 -3.78
CA ILE A 116 7.23 -26.28 -3.65
C ILE A 116 7.62 -26.75 -2.24
N PRO A 117 8.20 -27.95 -2.06
CA PRO A 117 8.45 -28.53 -0.72
C PRO A 117 9.40 -27.70 0.15
N SER A 118 10.27 -26.90 -0.45
CA SER A 118 11.22 -26.04 0.25
C SER A 118 10.62 -24.75 0.79
N ILE A 119 9.36 -24.43 0.46
CA ILE A 119 8.61 -23.28 0.98
C ILE A 119 7.69 -23.77 2.10
N LYS A 120 7.82 -23.16 3.28
CA LYS A 120 6.96 -23.42 4.44
C LYS A 120 6.19 -22.16 4.79
N PHE A 121 4.93 -22.33 5.21
CA PHE A 121 4.06 -21.26 5.66
C PHE A 121 3.85 -21.36 7.16
N LYS A 122 3.87 -20.21 7.83
CA LYS A 122 3.46 -20.07 9.21
C LYS A 122 2.48 -18.91 9.34
N ASP A 123 1.21 -19.27 9.38
CA ASP A 123 0.10 -18.37 9.64
C ASP A 123 0.05 -17.98 11.12
N PHE A 124 -0.57 -16.84 11.42
CA PHE A 124 -0.72 -16.30 12.78
C PHE A 124 0.62 -16.09 13.49
N ALA A 125 1.63 -15.71 12.71
CA ALA A 125 2.96 -15.37 13.16
C ALA A 125 3.20 -13.87 13.03
N PHE A 126 3.03 -13.11 14.12
CA PHE A 126 3.26 -11.68 14.13
C PHE A 126 4.74 -11.38 14.26
N THR A 127 5.32 -10.70 13.26
CA THR A 127 6.71 -10.24 13.32
C THR A 127 6.81 -9.00 14.22
N VAL A 128 7.53 -9.12 15.31
CA VAL A 128 7.68 -8.06 16.31
C VAL A 128 8.78 -7.09 15.94
N ASP A 129 9.95 -7.63 15.61
CA ASP A 129 11.13 -6.86 15.21
C ASP A 129 12.07 -7.71 14.32
N LEU A 130 12.97 -7.02 13.61
CA LEU A 130 14.08 -7.64 12.90
C LEU A 130 15.27 -7.82 13.85
N TRP A 131 15.98 -8.93 13.69
CA TRP A 131 17.23 -9.16 14.40
C TRP A 131 18.40 -8.59 13.60
N ILE A 132 18.95 -7.49 14.11
CA ILE A 132 20.11 -6.82 13.52
C ILE A 132 21.35 -7.09 14.39
N GLU A 133 22.39 -7.64 13.77
CA GLU A 133 23.69 -7.89 14.39
C GLU A 133 24.78 -7.33 13.49
N GLU A 134 25.65 -6.47 14.02
CA GLU A 134 26.75 -5.84 13.26
C GLU A 134 26.30 -5.16 11.97
N GLY A 135 25.14 -4.48 12.00
CA GLY A 135 24.57 -3.78 10.84
C GLY A 135 23.84 -4.68 9.82
N ARG A 136 23.87 -5.99 10.01
CA ARG A 136 23.25 -7.00 9.14
C ARG A 136 21.97 -7.56 9.74
N CYS A 137 20.96 -7.77 8.92
CA CYS A 137 19.75 -8.51 9.29
C CYS A 137 20.04 -10.01 9.30
N ARG A 138 19.84 -10.64 10.48
CA ARG A 138 20.08 -12.06 10.75
C ARG A 138 18.79 -12.85 10.89
N GLY A 139 17.63 -12.20 10.82
CA GLY A 139 16.36 -12.85 11.01
C GLY A 139 15.30 -11.95 11.62
N ALA A 140 14.33 -12.55 12.31
CA ALA A 140 13.23 -11.83 12.93
C ALA A 140 12.78 -12.48 14.25
N ALA A 141 12.27 -11.66 15.15
CA ALA A 141 11.55 -12.09 16.33
C ALA A 141 10.05 -12.09 16.05
N ILE A 142 9.38 -13.20 16.34
CA ILE A 142 7.95 -13.36 16.08
C ILE A 142 7.18 -13.77 17.33
N ILE A 143 5.90 -13.46 17.37
CA ILE A 143 4.93 -14.07 18.28
C ILE A 143 4.11 -15.07 17.48
N ASP A 144 4.12 -16.33 17.87
CA ASP A 144 3.13 -17.31 17.45
C ASP A 144 1.84 -17.05 18.22
N ILE A 145 0.83 -16.52 17.53
CA ILE A 145 -0.43 -16.10 18.17
C ILE A 145 -1.22 -17.31 18.68
N LYS A 146 -1.13 -18.46 17.98
CA LYS A 146 -1.85 -19.69 18.36
C LYS A 146 -1.20 -20.36 19.56
N GLU A 147 0.11 -20.53 19.52
CA GLU A 147 0.87 -21.17 20.59
C GLU A 147 1.19 -20.22 21.76
N LYS A 148 0.93 -18.93 21.59
CA LYS A 148 1.19 -17.86 22.57
C LYS A 148 2.65 -17.85 23.05
N CYS A 149 3.58 -18.07 22.14
CA CYS A 149 5.00 -18.11 22.43
C CYS A 149 5.78 -17.17 21.52
N ARG A 150 6.99 -16.82 21.95
CA ARG A 150 7.93 -16.01 21.20
C ARG A 150 8.98 -16.90 20.55
N ILE A 151 9.26 -16.65 19.29
CA ILE A 151 10.20 -17.43 18.50
C ILE A 151 11.16 -16.46 17.81
N VAL A 152 12.44 -16.79 17.80
CA VAL A 152 13.44 -16.13 16.96
C VAL A 152 13.66 -17.01 15.73
N VAL A 153 13.48 -16.42 14.57
CA VAL A 153 13.75 -17.05 13.27
C VAL A 153 15.07 -16.51 12.75
N GLU A 154 16.09 -17.35 12.72
CA GLU A 154 17.37 -17.03 12.09
C GLU A 154 17.27 -17.24 10.58
N ALA A 155 17.74 -16.25 9.81
CA ALA A 155 17.70 -16.27 8.36
C ALA A 155 18.94 -15.60 7.75
N LYS A 156 19.38 -16.08 6.60
CA LYS A 156 20.47 -15.47 5.83
C LYS A 156 20.05 -14.16 5.16
N ALA A 157 18.75 -14.03 4.87
CA ALA A 157 18.13 -12.82 4.35
C ALA A 157 16.66 -12.77 4.77
N VAL A 158 16.12 -11.57 4.91
CA VAL A 158 14.71 -11.30 5.19
C VAL A 158 14.15 -10.41 4.09
N ILE A 159 13.02 -10.80 3.50
CA ILE A 159 12.27 -9.98 2.54
C ILE A 159 11.00 -9.48 3.23
N LEU A 160 10.85 -8.17 3.37
CA LEU A 160 9.61 -7.55 3.79
C LEU A 160 8.67 -7.47 2.59
N ALA A 161 7.52 -8.15 2.69
CA ALA A 161 6.42 -8.12 1.71
C ALA A 161 5.09 -7.90 2.44
N THR A 162 5.10 -7.00 3.42
CA THR A 162 4.05 -6.85 4.43
C THR A 162 2.87 -5.98 3.98
N GLY A 163 2.96 -5.40 2.80
CA GLY A 163 1.88 -4.61 2.19
C GLY A 163 1.66 -3.26 2.88
N SER A 164 0.41 -2.85 2.93
CA SER A 164 -0.05 -1.49 3.18
C SER A 164 -0.03 -1.03 4.65
N LEU A 165 -0.25 0.28 4.84
CA LEU A 165 -0.30 0.96 6.14
C LEU A 165 -1.63 1.73 6.35
N GLY A 166 -2.64 1.52 5.51
CA GLY A 166 -3.85 2.37 5.48
C GLY A 166 -4.67 2.38 6.75
N GLN A 167 -4.53 1.36 7.64
CA GLN A 167 -5.21 1.35 8.94
C GLN A 167 -4.75 2.46 9.90
N VAL A 168 -3.70 3.19 9.55
CA VAL A 168 -3.28 4.42 10.27
C VAL A 168 -4.33 5.54 10.11
N PHE A 169 -5.18 5.49 9.08
CA PHE A 169 -6.26 6.45 8.84
C PHE A 169 -7.62 5.90 9.24
N LEU A 170 -8.53 6.78 9.69
CA LEU A 170 -9.90 6.41 10.05
C LEU A 170 -10.65 5.81 8.86
N GLU A 171 -10.58 6.50 7.72
CA GLU A 171 -11.19 6.07 6.47
C GLU A 171 -10.13 5.38 5.60
N THR A 172 -10.29 4.09 5.40
CA THR A 172 -9.38 3.29 4.56
C THR A 172 -10.11 2.15 3.87
N SER A 173 -9.68 1.86 2.64
CA SER A 173 -10.11 0.70 1.86
C SER A 173 -9.30 -0.56 2.15
N ASN A 174 -8.27 -0.45 3.01
CA ASN A 174 -7.38 -1.56 3.31
C ASN A 174 -7.96 -2.49 4.39
N PRO A 175 -7.63 -3.80 4.35
CA PRO A 175 -8.04 -4.76 5.36
C PRO A 175 -7.46 -4.41 6.74
N ARG A 176 -8.06 -4.99 7.79
CA ARG A 176 -7.65 -4.74 9.18
C ARG A 176 -6.18 -5.07 9.47
N VAL A 177 -5.61 -5.97 8.69
CA VAL A 177 -4.20 -6.37 8.80
C VAL A 177 -3.20 -5.34 8.26
N ALA A 178 -3.64 -4.30 7.56
CA ALA A 178 -2.77 -3.31 6.90
C ALA A 178 -2.35 -2.17 7.88
N THR A 179 -1.65 -2.51 8.94
CA THR A 179 -1.25 -1.62 10.05
C THR A 179 0.14 -1.00 9.90
N GLY A 180 0.83 -1.22 8.76
CA GLY A 180 2.16 -0.64 8.50
C GLY A 180 3.30 -1.31 9.26
N ASP A 181 3.11 -2.55 9.70
CA ASP A 181 4.10 -3.24 10.55
C ASP A 181 5.48 -3.32 9.89
N GLY A 182 5.55 -3.66 8.60
CA GLY A 182 6.85 -3.76 7.90
C GLY A 182 7.61 -2.45 7.85
N VAL A 183 6.92 -1.34 7.63
CA VAL A 183 7.52 0.01 7.66
C VAL A 183 8.07 0.31 9.06
N ALA A 184 7.27 0.02 10.11
CA ALA A 184 7.67 0.30 11.48
C ALA A 184 8.86 -0.56 11.95
N ILE A 185 8.86 -1.87 11.66
CA ILE A 185 9.99 -2.74 12.04
C ILE A 185 11.26 -2.42 11.26
N ALA A 186 11.14 -2.05 9.97
CA ALA A 186 12.26 -1.58 9.16
C ALA A 186 12.87 -0.28 9.74
N TYR A 187 12.02 0.69 10.10
CA TYR A 187 12.45 1.92 10.76
C TYR A 187 13.21 1.66 12.07
N ARG A 188 12.67 0.79 12.95
CA ARG A 188 13.36 0.41 14.20
C ARG A 188 14.68 -0.30 13.94
N ALA A 189 14.77 -1.09 12.88
CA ALA A 189 16.01 -1.73 12.43
C ALA A 189 17.03 -0.75 11.84
N GLY A 190 16.68 0.54 11.69
CA GLY A 190 17.50 1.58 11.11
C GLY A 190 17.55 1.54 9.58
N ALA A 191 16.57 0.89 8.94
CA ALA A 191 16.36 1.05 7.51
C ALA A 191 15.85 2.45 7.18
N GLU A 192 16.17 2.93 5.98
CA GLU A 192 15.68 4.19 5.46
C GLU A 192 14.24 4.04 4.98
N LEU A 193 13.41 5.02 5.31
CA LEU A 193 12.08 5.22 4.74
C LEU A 193 12.14 6.40 3.78
N MET A 194 11.43 6.30 2.66
CA MET A 194 11.39 7.35 1.63
C MET A 194 9.96 7.71 1.29
N ASP A 195 9.69 9.02 1.08
CA ASP A 195 8.44 9.57 0.54
C ASP A 195 7.17 9.24 1.34
N MET A 196 7.29 9.14 2.65
CA MET A 196 6.19 8.73 3.53
C MET A 196 4.99 9.68 3.50
N GLU A 197 5.14 10.92 3.05
CA GLU A 197 4.05 11.89 2.90
C GLU A 197 3.07 11.57 1.76
N PHE A 198 3.46 10.73 0.79
CA PHE A 198 2.63 10.41 -0.37
C PHE A 198 1.72 9.22 -0.09
N ILE A 199 0.52 9.52 0.38
CA ILE A 199 -0.57 8.57 0.59
C ILE A 199 -1.66 8.83 -0.43
N GLN A 200 -1.92 7.86 -1.29
CA GLN A 200 -3.01 7.94 -2.26
C GLN A 200 -4.35 7.62 -1.58
N PHE A 201 -5.30 8.54 -1.72
CA PHE A 201 -6.68 8.33 -1.31
C PHE A 201 -7.52 7.92 -2.50
N HIS A 202 -8.25 6.80 -2.39
CA HIS A 202 -9.17 6.37 -3.43
C HIS A 202 -10.48 7.14 -3.28
N PRO A 203 -11.00 7.76 -4.36
CA PRO A 203 -12.20 8.60 -4.27
C PRO A 203 -13.44 7.82 -3.82
N THR A 204 -13.65 6.64 -4.37
CA THR A 204 -14.91 5.91 -4.28
C THR A 204 -14.80 4.68 -3.38
N THR A 205 -14.96 4.89 -2.08
CA THR A 205 -15.16 3.81 -1.10
C THR A 205 -16.59 3.90 -0.57
N LEU A 206 -17.33 2.81 -0.58
CA LEU A 206 -18.68 2.72 -0.02
C LEU A 206 -18.65 3.23 1.42
N TYR A 207 -19.55 4.16 1.72
CA TYR A 207 -19.65 4.79 3.03
C TYR A 207 -21.00 4.48 3.67
N LEU A 208 -20.98 3.70 4.74
CA LEU A 208 -22.17 3.36 5.51
C LEU A 208 -22.02 3.78 6.96
N SER A 209 -23.13 4.11 7.61
CA SER A 209 -23.19 4.59 8.99
C SER A 209 -22.72 3.57 10.03
N ASP A 210 -22.76 2.28 9.70
CA ASP A 210 -22.26 1.18 10.54
C ASP A 210 -20.72 1.03 10.55
N GLY A 211 -20.02 1.92 9.84
CA GLY A 211 -18.56 1.87 9.72
C GLY A 211 -18.04 0.99 8.58
N THR A 212 -18.91 0.35 7.80
CA THR A 212 -18.50 -0.46 6.65
C THR A 212 -17.80 0.40 5.60
N ARG A 213 -16.65 -0.09 5.14
CA ARG A 213 -15.86 0.51 4.06
C ARG A 213 -15.52 -0.58 3.06
N PHE A 214 -15.99 -0.41 1.83
CA PHE A 214 -15.75 -1.35 0.75
C PHE A 214 -15.34 -0.58 -0.50
N LEU A 215 -14.25 -1.00 -1.13
CA LEU A 215 -13.75 -0.33 -2.33
C LEU A 215 -14.76 -0.45 -3.48
N ILE A 216 -15.07 0.67 -4.12
CA ILE A 216 -15.75 0.72 -5.41
C ILE A 216 -14.71 1.10 -6.45
N THR A 217 -14.31 0.13 -7.27
CA THR A 217 -13.19 0.29 -8.22
C THR A 217 -13.34 1.50 -9.14
N GLU A 218 -12.22 2.09 -9.53
CA GLU A 218 -12.17 3.19 -10.48
C GLU A 218 -12.71 2.82 -11.87
N ALA A 219 -12.61 1.54 -12.24
CA ALA A 219 -13.16 1.05 -13.49
C ALA A 219 -14.64 1.45 -13.70
N ILE A 220 -15.44 1.55 -12.62
CA ILE A 220 -16.82 2.02 -12.67
C ILE A 220 -16.93 3.44 -13.22
N ARG A 221 -16.04 4.35 -12.82
CA ARG A 221 -16.01 5.72 -13.38
C ARG A 221 -15.52 5.70 -14.83
N GLY A 222 -14.58 4.80 -15.15
CA GLY A 222 -14.14 4.53 -16.52
C GLY A 222 -15.28 4.08 -17.45
N GLU A 223 -16.23 3.32 -16.91
CA GLU A 223 -17.43 2.84 -17.65
C GLU A 223 -18.56 3.88 -17.70
N GLY A 224 -18.40 5.06 -17.12
CA GLY A 224 -19.36 6.15 -17.19
C GLY A 224 -20.08 6.51 -15.89
N GLY A 225 -19.65 5.97 -14.76
CA GLY A 225 -20.15 6.39 -13.44
C GLY A 225 -19.80 7.84 -13.14
N ILE A 226 -20.76 8.61 -12.61
CA ILE A 226 -20.61 10.04 -12.32
C ILE A 226 -20.78 10.35 -10.83
N LEU A 227 -20.08 11.38 -10.36
CA LEU A 227 -20.16 11.82 -8.96
C LEU A 227 -21.19 12.95 -8.82
N ARG A 228 -22.08 12.80 -7.81
CA ARG A 228 -23.10 13.78 -7.45
C ARG A 228 -22.98 14.20 -5.99
N ASN A 229 -23.28 15.45 -5.72
CA ASN A 229 -23.42 15.96 -4.37
C ASN A 229 -24.82 15.61 -3.78
N ARG A 230 -25.09 16.03 -2.52
CA ARG A 230 -26.39 15.80 -1.86
C ARG A 230 -27.61 16.43 -2.58
N TRP A 231 -27.38 17.41 -3.45
CA TRP A 231 -28.43 18.04 -4.23
C TRP A 231 -28.65 17.39 -5.60
N GLY A 232 -27.95 16.29 -5.89
CA GLY A 232 -28.02 15.58 -7.16
C GLY A 232 -27.20 16.21 -8.29
N GLU A 233 -26.43 17.28 -8.04
CA GLU A 233 -25.62 17.95 -9.03
C GLU A 233 -24.34 17.15 -9.35
N ARG A 234 -24.03 16.98 -10.63
CA ARG A 234 -22.72 16.49 -11.09
C ARG A 234 -21.72 17.63 -10.94
N PHE A 235 -20.85 17.57 -9.95
CA PHE A 235 -19.96 18.69 -9.59
C PHE A 235 -18.60 18.67 -10.28
N MET A 236 -18.03 17.51 -10.62
CA MET A 236 -16.68 17.37 -11.16
C MET A 236 -16.37 18.24 -12.40
N PRO A 237 -17.30 18.44 -13.38
CA PRO A 237 -17.04 19.30 -14.55
C PRO A 237 -16.74 20.77 -14.22
N ARG A 238 -17.10 21.24 -13.02
CA ARG A 238 -16.80 22.62 -12.57
C ARG A 238 -15.33 22.80 -12.19
N TYR A 239 -14.62 21.71 -11.88
CA TYR A 239 -13.29 21.74 -11.30
C TYR A 239 -12.20 21.23 -12.24
N HIS A 240 -12.51 20.29 -13.15
CA HIS A 240 -11.50 19.67 -14.00
C HIS A 240 -12.07 19.28 -15.37
N SER A 241 -11.28 19.47 -16.44
CA SER A 241 -11.69 19.17 -17.83
C SER A 241 -11.99 17.69 -18.08
N LEU A 242 -11.28 16.78 -17.39
CA LEU A 242 -11.55 15.33 -17.43
C LEU A 242 -12.71 14.92 -16.52
N ALA A 243 -13.33 15.85 -15.80
CA ALA A 243 -14.45 15.62 -14.90
C ALA A 243 -14.20 14.42 -13.96
N ASP A 244 -15.11 13.43 -13.94
CA ASP A 244 -15.06 12.26 -13.08
C ASP A 244 -13.86 11.32 -13.37
N LEU A 245 -13.18 11.51 -14.50
CA LEU A 245 -11.97 10.78 -14.90
C LEU A 245 -10.66 11.54 -14.58
N ALA A 246 -10.73 12.62 -13.81
CA ALA A 246 -9.53 13.30 -13.32
C ALA A 246 -8.68 12.37 -12.43
N PRO A 247 -7.38 12.65 -12.24
CA PRO A 247 -6.51 11.89 -11.33
C PRO A 247 -7.10 11.76 -9.92
N ARG A 248 -6.79 10.65 -9.24
CA ARG A 248 -7.40 10.29 -7.93
C ARG A 248 -7.21 11.35 -6.85
N ASP A 249 -6.03 11.95 -6.79
CA ASP A 249 -5.70 13.02 -5.85
C ASP A 249 -6.60 14.25 -6.05
N ILE A 250 -6.84 14.65 -7.30
CA ILE A 250 -7.73 15.76 -7.66
C ILE A 250 -9.17 15.42 -7.29
N VAL A 251 -9.66 14.25 -7.71
CA VAL A 251 -11.05 13.84 -7.41
C VAL A 251 -11.28 13.76 -5.91
N SER A 252 -10.37 13.12 -5.16
CA SER A 252 -10.50 12.97 -3.71
C SER A 252 -10.51 14.32 -2.99
N ARG A 253 -9.67 15.27 -3.40
CA ARG A 253 -9.63 16.62 -2.84
C ARG A 253 -10.94 17.38 -3.10
N ILE A 254 -11.40 17.38 -4.35
CA ILE A 254 -12.66 18.04 -4.72
C ILE A 254 -13.85 17.43 -3.98
N MET A 255 -13.90 16.10 -3.81
CA MET A 255 -14.94 15.45 -3.01
C MET A 255 -14.94 15.93 -1.57
N VAL A 256 -13.77 16.10 -0.94
CA VAL A 256 -13.68 16.64 0.44
C VAL A 256 -14.20 18.08 0.48
N GLU A 257 -13.82 18.92 -0.47
CA GLU A 257 -14.32 20.30 -0.57
C GLU A 257 -15.84 20.33 -0.76
N GLU A 258 -16.37 19.43 -1.61
CA GLU A 258 -17.80 19.34 -1.87
C GLU A 258 -18.59 18.82 -0.67
N MET A 259 -18.05 17.83 0.08
CA MET A 259 -18.63 17.37 1.35
C MET A 259 -18.66 18.49 2.39
N GLN A 260 -17.59 19.30 2.50
CA GLN A 260 -17.56 20.47 3.39
C GLN A 260 -18.59 21.53 2.97
N ARG A 261 -18.69 21.84 1.67
CA ARG A 261 -19.65 22.82 1.12
C ARG A 261 -21.10 22.41 1.35
N THR A 262 -21.35 21.11 1.32
CA THR A 262 -22.72 20.56 1.45
C THR A 262 -23.06 20.08 2.85
N GLU A 263 -22.10 20.17 3.79
CA GLU A 263 -22.23 19.76 5.21
C GLU A 263 -22.71 18.31 5.41
N VAL A 264 -22.22 17.39 4.53
CA VAL A 264 -22.49 15.95 4.64
C VAL A 264 -21.20 15.15 4.54
N PRO A 265 -21.13 13.98 5.18
CA PRO A 265 -19.89 13.18 5.21
C PRO A 265 -19.63 12.36 3.95
N GLU A 266 -20.53 12.37 2.94
CA GLU A 266 -20.42 11.59 1.71
C GLU A 266 -20.85 12.39 0.48
N VAL A 267 -20.49 11.86 -0.69
CA VAL A 267 -21.09 12.17 -1.99
C VAL A 267 -21.64 10.88 -2.59
N TYR A 268 -22.26 10.97 -3.75
CA TYR A 268 -22.94 9.82 -4.36
C TYR A 268 -22.32 9.47 -5.71
N LEU A 269 -22.11 8.17 -5.94
CA LEU A 269 -21.75 7.63 -7.24
C LEU A 269 -23.03 7.14 -7.94
N ASP A 270 -23.29 7.68 -9.11
CA ASP A 270 -24.48 7.41 -9.93
C ASP A 270 -24.11 6.54 -11.14
N LEU A 271 -24.71 5.36 -11.22
CA LEU A 271 -24.57 4.38 -12.30
C LEU A 271 -25.90 4.16 -13.06
N THR A 272 -26.96 4.89 -12.72
CA THR A 272 -28.32 4.63 -13.18
C THR A 272 -28.51 4.81 -14.70
N ALA A 273 -27.58 5.50 -15.35
CA ALA A 273 -27.57 5.67 -16.81
C ALA A 273 -26.95 4.49 -17.57
N LEU A 274 -26.30 3.55 -16.86
CA LEU A 274 -25.63 2.40 -17.47
C LEU A 274 -26.57 1.20 -17.60
N ASP A 275 -26.29 0.32 -18.58
CA ASP A 275 -27.10 -0.88 -18.78
C ASP A 275 -27.03 -1.82 -17.55
N PRO A 276 -28.17 -2.18 -16.93
CA PRO A 276 -28.18 -3.00 -15.71
C PRO A 276 -27.60 -4.40 -15.89
N ARG A 277 -27.72 -5.00 -17.09
CA ARG A 277 -27.17 -6.34 -17.37
C ARG A 277 -25.65 -6.27 -17.48
N TYR A 278 -25.16 -5.21 -18.13
CA TYR A 278 -23.74 -4.93 -18.23
C TYR A 278 -23.12 -4.74 -16.84
N LEU A 279 -23.69 -3.88 -15.99
CA LEU A 279 -23.19 -3.62 -14.63
C LEU A 279 -23.07 -4.90 -13.79
N LYS A 280 -24.11 -5.74 -13.80
CA LYS A 280 -24.13 -7.01 -13.06
C LYS A 280 -23.08 -8.00 -13.55
N LYS A 281 -22.83 -8.03 -14.86
CA LYS A 281 -21.81 -8.90 -15.47
C LYS A 281 -20.40 -8.39 -15.22
N ARG A 282 -20.21 -7.05 -15.33
CA ARG A 282 -18.88 -6.44 -15.27
C ARG A 282 -18.37 -6.28 -13.83
N PHE A 283 -19.28 -6.03 -12.87
CA PHE A 283 -18.95 -5.76 -11.47
C PHE A 283 -19.76 -6.66 -10.51
N PRO A 284 -19.63 -7.99 -10.60
CA PRO A 284 -20.48 -8.92 -9.87
C PRO A 284 -20.31 -8.84 -8.35
N ASN A 285 -19.09 -8.64 -7.85
CA ASN A 285 -18.84 -8.53 -6.42
C ASN A 285 -19.32 -7.19 -5.85
N ILE A 286 -19.11 -6.09 -6.59
CA ILE A 286 -19.61 -4.77 -6.18
C ILE A 286 -21.13 -4.77 -6.16
N TYR A 287 -21.77 -5.31 -7.21
CA TYR A 287 -23.24 -5.44 -7.26
C TYR A 287 -23.76 -6.22 -6.05
N LYS A 288 -23.20 -7.41 -5.81
CA LYS A 288 -23.61 -8.26 -4.69
C LYS A 288 -23.39 -7.55 -3.35
N THR A 289 -22.20 -6.99 -3.12
CA THR A 289 -21.89 -6.32 -1.85
C THR A 289 -22.83 -5.14 -1.60
N CYS A 290 -23.05 -4.27 -2.58
CA CYS A 290 -24.01 -3.16 -2.42
C CYS A 290 -25.42 -3.66 -2.14
N LEU A 291 -25.84 -4.75 -2.82
CA LEU A 291 -27.16 -5.33 -2.62
C LEU A 291 -27.35 -5.94 -1.21
N ASP A 292 -26.28 -6.51 -0.62
CA ASP A 292 -26.29 -7.02 0.77
C ASP A 292 -26.59 -5.86 1.76
N TYR A 293 -26.22 -4.62 1.41
CA TYR A 293 -26.56 -3.40 2.14
C TYR A 293 -27.82 -2.69 1.62
N LYS A 294 -28.65 -3.37 0.81
CA LYS A 294 -29.90 -2.86 0.25
C LYS A 294 -29.74 -1.69 -0.74
N ILE A 295 -28.59 -1.61 -1.40
CA ILE A 295 -28.29 -0.64 -2.47
C ILE A 295 -28.24 -1.39 -3.80
N ASP A 296 -29.27 -1.23 -4.64
CA ASP A 296 -29.24 -1.73 -6.02
C ASP A 296 -28.54 -0.69 -6.91
N ILE A 297 -27.26 -0.90 -7.23
CA ILE A 297 -26.44 0.04 -8.01
C ILE A 297 -26.99 0.34 -9.41
N THR A 298 -27.98 -0.40 -9.88
CA THR A 298 -28.66 -0.16 -11.16
C THR A 298 -29.81 0.86 -11.05
N ARG A 299 -30.17 1.27 -9.84
CA ARG A 299 -31.32 2.15 -9.55
C ARG A 299 -31.01 3.19 -8.48
N ASP A 300 -30.15 2.84 -7.52
CA ASP A 300 -29.85 3.67 -6.36
C ASP A 300 -28.51 4.39 -6.51
N LEU A 301 -28.40 5.55 -5.93
CA LEU A 301 -27.13 6.25 -5.79
C LEU A 301 -26.30 5.57 -4.68
N ILE A 302 -25.01 5.34 -4.95
CA ILE A 302 -24.11 4.69 -4.01
C ILE A 302 -23.44 5.77 -3.14
N PRO A 303 -23.64 5.80 -1.81
CA PRO A 303 -22.92 6.73 -0.96
C PRO A 303 -21.43 6.36 -0.92
N VAL A 304 -20.58 7.31 -1.28
CA VAL A 304 -19.13 7.10 -1.37
C VAL A 304 -18.36 8.23 -0.72
N ARG A 305 -17.16 7.89 -0.25
CA ARG A 305 -16.24 8.82 0.40
C ARG A 305 -14.80 8.47 0.03
N PRO A 306 -13.88 9.45 -0.06
CA PRO A 306 -12.45 9.16 -0.20
C PRO A 306 -11.92 8.39 1.01
N SER A 307 -10.98 7.48 0.77
CA SER A 307 -10.31 6.71 1.83
C SER A 307 -8.86 6.43 1.50
N ALA A 308 -8.00 6.30 2.52
CA ALA A 308 -6.61 5.89 2.35
C ALA A 308 -6.56 4.53 1.67
N HIS A 309 -5.76 4.42 0.61
CA HIS A 309 -5.80 3.26 -0.28
C HIS A 309 -4.43 2.67 -0.57
N TYR A 310 -3.41 3.49 -0.85
CA TYR A 310 -2.07 3.04 -1.21
C TYR A 310 -1.01 4.02 -0.71
N ALA A 311 0.10 3.50 -0.17
CA ALA A 311 1.27 4.28 0.18
C ALA A 311 2.30 4.19 -0.96
N MET A 312 2.68 5.35 -1.56
CA MET A 312 3.78 5.41 -2.53
C MET A 312 5.13 5.38 -1.82
N GLY A 313 5.19 5.95 -0.62
CA GLY A 313 6.35 5.86 0.27
C GLY A 313 6.40 4.55 1.03
N GLY A 314 7.58 4.23 1.57
CA GLY A 314 7.84 3.00 2.32
C GLY A 314 9.32 2.81 2.61
N VAL A 315 9.74 1.56 2.80
CA VAL A 315 11.14 1.18 2.99
C VAL A 315 11.90 1.45 1.69
N ARG A 316 12.91 2.33 1.73
CA ARG A 316 13.73 2.65 0.56
C ARG A 316 14.51 1.43 0.09
N THR A 317 14.45 1.13 -1.20
CA THR A 317 15.15 0.02 -1.83
C THR A 317 15.85 0.44 -3.12
N ASP A 318 16.83 -0.36 -3.51
CA ASP A 318 17.35 -0.34 -4.88
C ASP A 318 16.41 -1.13 -5.85
N TYR A 319 16.79 -1.24 -7.10
CA TYR A 319 16.00 -1.90 -8.17
C TYR A 319 15.88 -3.43 -8.03
N VAL A 320 16.55 -4.01 -7.04
CA VAL A 320 16.44 -5.44 -6.72
C VAL A 320 15.97 -5.68 -5.28
N GLY A 321 15.35 -4.65 -4.71
CA GLY A 321 14.72 -4.73 -3.38
C GLY A 321 15.69 -4.69 -2.20
N ARG A 322 17.00 -4.39 -2.38
CA ARG A 322 17.94 -4.27 -1.25
C ARG A 322 17.70 -2.95 -0.51
N THR A 323 17.72 -3.03 0.81
CA THR A 323 17.71 -1.83 1.67
C THR A 323 19.14 -1.39 2.03
N ASN A 324 19.27 -0.29 2.76
CA ASN A 324 20.56 0.15 3.35
C ASN A 324 21.05 -0.79 4.49
N ARG A 325 20.30 -1.84 4.85
CA ARG A 325 20.68 -2.85 5.84
C ARG A 325 21.02 -4.16 5.13
N GLU A 326 22.24 -4.63 5.28
CA GLU A 326 22.69 -5.89 4.69
C GLU A 326 21.79 -7.04 5.12
N GLY A 327 21.40 -7.93 4.19
CA GLY A 327 20.52 -9.05 4.46
C GLY A 327 19.03 -8.69 4.60
N LEU A 328 18.67 -7.41 4.49
CA LEU A 328 17.29 -6.94 4.52
C LEU A 328 16.86 -6.44 3.13
N TYR A 329 15.73 -6.97 2.67
CA TYR A 329 15.09 -6.63 1.40
C TYR A 329 13.65 -6.21 1.64
N ALA A 330 13.06 -5.46 0.69
CA ALA A 330 11.64 -5.16 0.68
C ALA A 330 11.09 -5.13 -0.75
N CYS A 331 9.83 -5.51 -0.95
CA CYS A 331 9.15 -5.48 -2.24
C CYS A 331 7.62 -5.30 -2.09
N GLY A 332 6.97 -4.84 -3.17
CA GLY A 332 5.56 -4.45 -3.15
C GLY A 332 5.34 -3.20 -2.29
N GLU A 333 4.10 -2.94 -1.89
CA GLU A 333 3.67 -1.68 -1.27
C GLU A 333 4.42 -1.27 0.02
N VAL A 334 5.09 -2.19 0.71
CA VAL A 334 5.93 -1.83 1.87
C VAL A 334 7.23 -1.14 1.46
N ALA A 335 7.67 -1.33 0.21
CA ALA A 335 8.87 -0.75 -0.36
C ALA A 335 8.60 0.58 -1.07
N CYS A 336 9.59 1.46 -1.09
CA CYS A 336 9.62 2.64 -1.93
C CYS A 336 10.79 2.51 -2.92
N THR A 337 10.49 2.14 -4.15
CA THR A 337 11.44 2.00 -5.26
C THR A 337 11.61 3.29 -6.06
N GLY A 338 10.81 4.32 -5.76
CA GLY A 338 10.68 5.53 -6.59
C GLY A 338 9.76 5.37 -7.81
N LEU A 339 9.25 4.15 -8.07
CA LEU A 339 8.38 3.85 -9.20
C LEU A 339 7.16 4.77 -9.33
N HIS A 340 6.50 5.04 -8.22
CA HIS A 340 5.21 5.73 -8.21
C HIS A 340 5.32 7.26 -8.09
N GLY A 341 6.49 7.78 -7.75
CA GLY A 341 6.65 9.21 -7.49
C GLY A 341 5.63 9.73 -6.48
N ALA A 342 5.07 10.90 -6.74
CA ALA A 342 4.12 11.56 -5.85
C ALA A 342 2.68 11.04 -5.95
N ASN A 343 2.35 10.25 -6.99
CA ASN A 343 1.00 9.70 -7.19
C ASN A 343 1.04 8.48 -8.10
N ARG A 344 0.48 7.38 -7.66
CA ARG A 344 0.51 6.10 -8.36
C ARG A 344 -0.48 6.07 -9.53
N LEU A 345 -0.02 5.64 -10.72
CA LEU A 345 -0.90 5.26 -11.82
C LEU A 345 -1.76 4.06 -11.40
N ALA A 346 -3.04 4.11 -11.70
CA ALA A 346 -3.98 3.02 -11.38
C ALA A 346 -3.48 1.68 -11.94
N SER A 347 -3.75 0.58 -11.25
CA SER A 347 -3.42 -0.79 -11.66
C SER A 347 -1.93 -1.15 -11.80
N ASN A 348 -0.98 -0.26 -11.43
CA ASN A 348 0.46 -0.57 -11.37
C ASN A 348 0.87 -1.33 -10.10
N SER A 349 0.10 -1.26 -9.00
CA SER A 349 0.52 -1.84 -7.71
C SER A 349 0.67 -3.36 -7.70
N LEU A 350 -0.25 -4.08 -8.36
CA LEU A 350 -0.17 -5.53 -8.46
C LEU A 350 1.00 -5.95 -9.36
N LEU A 351 1.24 -5.18 -10.45
CA LEU A 351 2.38 -5.39 -11.32
C LEU A 351 3.71 -5.16 -10.60
N GLU A 352 3.81 -4.09 -9.80
CA GLU A 352 4.97 -3.84 -8.94
C GLU A 352 5.27 -5.03 -8.03
N GLY A 353 4.24 -5.55 -7.34
CA GLY A 353 4.41 -6.69 -6.44
C GLY A 353 5.01 -7.93 -7.11
N VAL A 354 4.59 -8.26 -8.33
CA VAL A 354 5.10 -9.45 -9.04
C VAL A 354 6.46 -9.19 -9.69
N VAL A 355 6.74 -8.00 -10.22
CA VAL A 355 8.02 -7.66 -10.84
C VAL A 355 9.12 -7.54 -9.78
N PHE A 356 8.96 -6.65 -8.80
CA PHE A 356 9.99 -6.41 -7.79
C PHE A 356 10.08 -7.56 -6.78
N GLY A 357 9.00 -8.31 -6.55
CA GLY A 357 9.06 -9.56 -5.79
C GLY A 357 9.96 -10.62 -6.42
N ALA A 358 9.84 -10.82 -7.75
CA ALA A 358 10.71 -11.72 -8.49
C ALA A 358 12.19 -11.26 -8.46
N ARG A 359 12.44 -9.95 -8.64
CA ARG A 359 13.78 -9.35 -8.56
C ARG A 359 14.42 -9.51 -7.19
N ALA A 360 13.67 -9.24 -6.11
CA ALA A 360 14.14 -9.42 -4.74
C ALA A 360 14.49 -10.88 -4.44
N GLY A 361 13.64 -11.82 -4.85
CA GLY A 361 13.93 -13.26 -4.72
C GLY A 361 15.20 -13.69 -5.44
N LYS A 362 15.40 -13.22 -6.69
CA LYS A 362 16.61 -13.48 -7.47
C LYS A 362 17.87 -12.90 -6.81
N ALA A 363 17.80 -11.65 -6.37
CA ALA A 363 18.93 -10.98 -5.72
C ALA A 363 19.36 -11.66 -4.40
N VAL A 364 18.40 -12.17 -3.63
CA VAL A 364 18.71 -12.98 -2.43
C VAL A 364 19.46 -14.25 -2.82
N LEU A 365 19.02 -14.97 -3.86
CA LEU A 365 19.70 -16.20 -4.29
C LEU A 365 21.13 -15.93 -4.77
N GLU A 366 21.35 -14.89 -5.57
CA GLU A 366 22.66 -14.47 -6.04
C GLU A 366 23.60 -14.11 -4.87
N ASN A 367 23.11 -13.35 -3.90
CA ASN A 367 23.88 -12.97 -2.71
C ASN A 367 24.26 -14.21 -1.87
N LEU A 368 23.35 -15.16 -1.70
CA LEU A 368 23.60 -16.39 -0.98
C LEU A 368 24.60 -17.31 -1.68
N SER A 369 24.65 -17.29 -3.00
CA SER A 369 25.57 -18.09 -3.81
C SER A 369 26.98 -17.50 -3.82
N SER A 370 27.13 -16.18 -3.71
CA SER A 370 28.42 -15.47 -3.67
C SER A 370 29.06 -15.40 -2.30
N SER A 371 28.26 -15.54 -1.24
CA SER A 371 28.75 -15.50 0.14
C SER A 371 29.33 -16.88 0.52
N ALA A 372 30.65 -16.98 0.69
CA ALA A 372 31.30 -18.13 1.26
C ALA A 372 30.65 -18.49 2.61
N SER A 373 30.40 -19.78 2.80
CA SER A 373 29.71 -20.39 3.96
C SER A 373 30.15 -19.76 5.29
N THR A 374 29.39 -18.84 5.81
CA THR A 374 29.52 -18.40 7.19
C THR A 374 28.89 -19.48 8.07
N ASN A 375 29.74 -20.22 8.79
CA ASN A 375 29.32 -21.19 9.79
C ASN A 375 28.50 -20.50 10.88
N PHE A 376 27.21 -20.77 10.94
CA PHE A 376 26.36 -20.34 12.03
C PHE A 376 26.83 -21.03 13.33
N LYS A 377 27.43 -20.27 14.24
CA LYS A 377 27.68 -20.75 15.60
C LYS A 377 26.35 -20.75 16.34
N LYS A 378 25.92 -21.90 16.84
CA LYS A 378 24.82 -21.99 17.80
C LYS A 378 25.12 -21.09 19.00
N LYS A 379 24.61 -19.86 19.02
CA LYS A 379 24.62 -19.03 20.23
C LYS A 379 23.36 -19.32 21.03
N THR A 380 23.56 -19.74 22.27
CA THR A 380 22.51 -20.15 23.22
C THR A 380 21.82 -18.96 23.89
N GLU A 381 22.33 -17.74 23.73
CA GLU A 381 21.77 -16.52 24.33
C GLU A 381 21.80 -15.40 23.32
N MET A 382 20.62 -14.91 22.93
CA MET A 382 20.45 -13.75 22.08
C MET A 382 19.78 -12.66 22.87
N ALA A 383 20.48 -11.52 23.03
CA ALA A 383 19.91 -10.31 23.61
C ALA A 383 19.37 -9.43 22.46
N PHE A 384 18.09 -9.13 22.46
CA PHE A 384 17.52 -8.06 21.65
C PHE A 384 17.54 -6.78 22.48
N PRO A 385 17.96 -5.62 21.93
CA PRO A 385 17.85 -4.35 22.64
C PRO A 385 16.41 -4.11 23.10
N GLY A 386 16.21 -3.96 24.41
CA GLY A 386 14.89 -3.84 25.02
C GLY A 386 14.15 -5.18 25.29
N TRP A 387 14.78 -6.32 25.01
CA TRP A 387 14.22 -7.65 25.28
C TRP A 387 15.08 -8.40 26.30
N ASN A 388 14.60 -8.50 27.53
CA ASN A 388 15.21 -9.36 28.57
C ASN A 388 14.70 -10.80 28.42
N PHE A 389 15.09 -11.51 27.33
CA PHE A 389 14.65 -12.89 27.13
C PHE A 389 15.76 -13.81 26.68
N THR A 390 16.02 -14.81 27.52
CA THR A 390 16.61 -16.11 27.15
C THR A 390 15.59 -16.85 26.28
N LEU A 391 16.05 -17.64 25.30
CA LEU A 391 15.25 -18.56 24.47
C LEU A 391 14.59 -19.67 25.36
N THR A 392 13.65 -19.27 26.17
CA THR A 392 12.77 -20.21 26.88
C THR A 392 11.35 -19.77 26.56
N SER A 393 10.47 -20.73 26.38
CA SER A 393 9.02 -20.60 26.11
C SER A 393 8.31 -19.60 27.06
N ALA A 394 8.71 -18.33 27.00
CA ALA A 394 8.09 -17.30 27.80
C ALA A 394 6.69 -17.08 27.25
N ARG A 395 5.68 -17.42 28.03
CA ARG A 395 4.27 -17.16 27.73
C ARG A 395 4.09 -15.67 27.48
N VAL A 396 3.32 -15.34 26.46
CA VAL A 396 2.88 -13.96 26.18
C VAL A 396 2.20 -13.43 27.44
N GLY A 397 2.69 -12.30 27.96
CA GLY A 397 2.11 -11.64 29.15
C GLY A 397 0.68 -11.17 28.93
N LYS A 398 -0.03 -10.83 29.99
CA LYS A 398 -1.33 -10.16 29.87
C LYS A 398 -1.11 -8.69 29.52
N SER A 399 -1.89 -8.17 28.57
CA SER A 399 -1.91 -6.75 28.22
C SER A 399 -2.20 -5.87 29.44
N ARG A 400 -1.43 -4.78 29.58
CA ARG A 400 -1.69 -3.74 30.60
C ARG A 400 -2.70 -2.70 30.10
N TYR A 401 -3.01 -2.68 28.80
CA TYR A 401 -3.74 -1.61 28.12
C TYR A 401 -5.06 -2.06 27.49
N VAL A 402 -5.58 -3.26 27.83
CA VAL A 402 -6.78 -3.84 27.19
C VAL A 402 -7.93 -2.83 27.08
N ASP A 403 -8.20 -2.09 28.15
CA ASP A 403 -9.37 -1.20 28.23
C ASP A 403 -9.18 0.14 27.49
N CYS A 404 -7.92 0.57 27.23
CA CYS A 404 -7.64 1.84 26.57
C CYS A 404 -7.09 1.68 25.14
N LEU A 405 -6.67 0.48 24.75
CA LEU A 405 -5.96 0.23 23.49
C LEU A 405 -6.81 0.54 22.25
N GLU A 406 -8.06 0.07 22.24
CA GLU A 406 -8.96 0.32 21.11
C GLU A 406 -9.31 1.82 21.01
N ARG A 407 -9.50 2.48 22.15
CA ARG A 407 -9.69 3.93 22.18
C ARG A 407 -8.48 4.66 21.61
N LEU A 408 -7.26 4.29 22.00
CA LEU A 408 -6.02 4.88 21.48
C LEU A 408 -5.86 4.65 19.98
N ARG A 409 -6.18 3.44 19.49
CA ARG A 409 -6.21 3.12 18.07
C ARG A 409 -7.16 4.04 17.31
N GLN A 410 -8.38 4.24 17.83
CA GLN A 410 -9.38 5.12 17.20
C GLN A 410 -8.97 6.59 17.24
N GLU A 411 -8.41 7.06 18.34
CA GLU A 411 -7.89 8.43 18.47
C GLU A 411 -6.76 8.70 17.48
N LEU A 412 -5.82 7.76 17.32
CA LEU A 412 -4.74 7.84 16.32
C LEU A 412 -5.28 7.92 14.89
N ARG A 413 -6.19 7.01 14.54
CA ARG A 413 -6.80 6.95 13.20
C ARG A 413 -7.58 8.23 12.89
N LYS A 414 -8.33 8.75 13.86
CA LYS A 414 -9.06 10.01 13.74
C LYS A 414 -8.10 11.20 13.57
N LEU A 415 -7.05 11.28 14.39
CA LEU A 415 -6.01 12.30 14.29
C LEU A 415 -5.41 12.35 12.88
N MET A 416 -4.99 11.19 12.38
CA MET A 416 -4.36 11.08 11.07
C MET A 416 -5.33 11.45 9.94
N TRP A 417 -6.59 11.04 10.04
CA TRP A 417 -7.61 11.41 9.06
C TRP A 417 -7.87 12.92 9.03
N GLU A 418 -8.07 13.54 10.20
CA GLU A 418 -8.49 14.93 10.30
C GLU A 418 -7.33 15.93 10.09
N LYS A 419 -6.10 15.56 10.48
CA LYS A 419 -4.96 16.50 10.50
C LYS A 419 -3.90 16.21 9.43
N VAL A 420 -3.77 14.96 8.99
CA VAL A 420 -2.72 14.50 8.08
C VAL A 420 -3.31 13.86 6.80
N GLY A 421 -4.63 13.94 6.63
CA GLY A 421 -5.36 13.34 5.50
C GLY A 421 -5.14 14.04 4.16
N ILE A 422 -6.22 14.26 3.41
CA ILE A 422 -6.17 14.74 2.01
C ILE A 422 -5.76 16.21 1.91
N ILE A 423 -6.35 17.08 2.74
CA ILE A 423 -6.06 18.53 2.78
C ILE A 423 -5.28 18.83 4.04
N ARG A 424 -4.01 19.19 3.87
CA ARG A 424 -3.05 19.46 4.94
C ARG A 424 -2.74 20.95 5.05
N SER A 425 -2.26 21.37 6.21
CA SER A 425 -1.66 22.70 6.44
C SER A 425 -0.61 22.60 7.53
N ARG A 426 0.26 23.60 7.67
CA ARG A 426 1.23 23.67 8.77
C ARG A 426 0.52 23.52 10.12
N ASP A 427 -0.54 24.27 10.36
CA ASP A 427 -1.31 24.22 11.61
C ASP A 427 -1.85 22.82 11.90
N SER A 428 -2.46 22.15 10.91
CA SER A 428 -3.00 20.80 11.09
C SER A 428 -1.91 19.77 11.37
N LEU A 429 -0.80 19.85 10.64
CA LEU A 429 0.34 18.93 10.78
C LEU A 429 1.11 19.14 12.10
N GLU A 430 1.27 20.38 12.56
CA GLU A 430 1.88 20.68 13.86
C GLU A 430 1.03 20.18 15.02
N LYS A 431 -0.30 20.34 14.96
CA LYS A 431 -1.23 19.76 15.95
C LYS A 431 -1.12 18.23 15.98
N ALA A 432 -1.01 17.57 14.81
CA ALA A 432 -0.79 16.13 14.75
C ALA A 432 0.55 15.74 15.37
N ARG A 433 1.64 16.41 14.99
CA ARG A 433 2.98 16.18 15.55
C ARG A 433 2.99 16.30 17.08
N ASP A 434 2.37 17.34 17.61
CA ASP A 434 2.39 17.61 19.05
C ASP A 434 1.55 16.58 19.82
N GLN A 435 0.43 16.14 19.25
CA GLN A 435 -0.36 15.04 19.83
C GLN A 435 0.40 13.71 19.77
N LEU A 436 1.09 13.42 18.65
CA LEU A 436 1.91 12.21 18.52
C LEU A 436 3.07 12.18 19.53
N LYS A 437 3.65 13.32 19.88
CA LYS A 437 4.66 13.40 20.95
C LYS A 437 4.14 12.95 22.30
N VAL A 438 2.89 13.23 22.63
CA VAL A 438 2.25 12.76 23.89
C VAL A 438 2.25 11.23 23.98
N TRP A 439 2.15 10.55 22.84
CA TRP A 439 2.12 9.08 22.76
C TRP A 439 3.49 8.42 22.52
N GLU A 440 4.57 9.19 22.46
CA GLU A 440 5.93 8.70 22.18
C GLU A 440 6.42 7.65 23.20
N HIS A 441 5.94 7.72 24.45
CA HIS A 441 6.23 6.74 25.49
C HIS A 441 5.85 5.30 25.09
N LEU A 442 4.89 5.10 24.19
CA LEU A 442 4.49 3.77 23.69
C LEU A 442 5.61 3.04 22.94
N GLU A 443 6.59 3.75 22.41
CA GLU A 443 7.72 3.13 21.70
C GLU A 443 8.65 2.36 22.63
N GLY A 444 8.81 2.84 23.88
CA GLY A 444 9.67 2.23 24.89
C GLY A 444 9.00 1.16 25.77
N GLU A 445 7.69 0.98 25.62
CA GLU A 445 6.92 0.05 26.47
C GLU A 445 7.17 -1.42 26.12
N SER A 446 7.16 -2.26 27.17
CA SER A 446 7.17 -3.71 27.00
C SER A 446 5.81 -4.22 26.61
N LEU A 447 5.58 -4.38 25.31
CA LEU A 447 4.30 -4.80 24.73
C LEU A 447 4.31 -6.31 24.46
N PHE A 448 3.17 -6.97 24.66
CA PHE A 448 3.08 -8.43 24.71
C PHE A 448 2.06 -9.03 23.76
N THR A 449 1.06 -8.26 23.33
CA THR A 449 0.01 -8.73 22.42
C THR A 449 0.19 -8.19 21.02
N ARG A 450 -0.41 -8.87 20.04
CA ARG A 450 -0.45 -8.40 18.64
C ARG A 450 -1.05 -7.01 18.56
N GLU A 451 -2.15 -6.78 19.24
CA GLU A 451 -2.91 -5.53 19.19
C GLU A 451 -2.11 -4.35 19.73
N GLU A 452 -1.37 -4.55 20.83
CA GLU A 452 -0.46 -3.53 21.38
C GLU A 452 0.67 -3.18 20.41
N LEU A 453 1.26 -4.21 19.80
CA LEU A 453 2.36 -4.06 18.84
C LEU A 453 1.89 -3.40 17.54
N GLU A 454 0.68 -3.71 17.06
CA GLU A 454 0.07 -3.03 15.91
C GLU A 454 -0.12 -1.54 16.19
N VAL A 455 -0.65 -1.16 17.36
CA VAL A 455 -0.84 0.26 17.72
C VAL A 455 0.49 0.99 17.81
N ARG A 456 1.53 0.38 18.41
CA ARG A 456 2.90 0.92 18.41
C ARG A 456 3.43 1.13 16.99
N ASN A 457 3.24 0.16 16.12
CA ASN A 457 3.68 0.26 14.72
C ASN A 457 2.92 1.37 13.97
N MET A 458 1.60 1.44 14.12
CA MET A 458 0.77 2.51 13.55
C MET A 458 1.22 3.89 14.02
N PHE A 459 1.62 4.02 15.29
CA PHE A 459 2.15 5.26 15.85
C PHE A 459 3.46 5.69 15.17
N ILE A 460 4.42 4.77 15.00
CA ILE A 460 5.70 5.04 14.30
C ILE A 460 5.44 5.50 12.86
N VAL A 461 4.55 4.82 12.15
CA VAL A 461 4.16 5.16 10.78
C VAL A 461 3.48 6.53 10.71
N ALA A 462 2.54 6.81 11.63
CA ALA A 462 1.87 8.11 11.72
C ALA A 462 2.86 9.26 11.92
N ARG A 463 3.86 9.05 12.79
CA ARG A 463 4.93 10.03 13.01
C ARG A 463 5.76 10.25 11.76
N ALA A 464 6.18 9.18 11.07
CA ALA A 464 6.94 9.27 9.83
C ALA A 464 6.18 10.07 8.75
N ILE A 465 4.89 9.76 8.51
CA ILE A 465 4.04 10.47 7.56
C ILE A 465 3.91 11.96 7.94
N THR A 466 3.65 12.24 9.22
CA THR A 466 3.46 13.62 9.69
C THR A 466 4.72 14.46 9.55
N GLN A 467 5.88 13.90 9.88
CA GLN A 467 7.16 14.60 9.79
C GLN A 467 7.55 14.92 8.35
N THR A 468 7.42 13.96 7.44
CA THR A 468 7.73 14.18 6.01
C THR A 468 6.73 15.14 5.36
N ALA A 469 5.43 15.03 5.69
CA ALA A 469 4.40 15.95 5.21
C ALA A 469 4.60 17.38 5.72
N LEU A 470 5.09 17.57 6.95
CA LEU A 470 5.39 18.88 7.50
C LEU A 470 6.63 19.51 6.82
N LYS A 471 7.61 18.68 6.47
CA LYS A 471 8.85 19.09 5.84
C LYS A 471 8.64 19.55 4.39
N ARG A 472 7.80 18.86 3.60
CA ARG A 472 7.52 19.23 2.21
C ARG A 472 6.61 20.44 2.15
N GLU A 473 7.16 21.57 1.72
CA GLU A 473 6.47 22.86 1.61
C GLU A 473 6.05 23.18 0.17
N GLU A 474 5.34 22.24 -0.44
CA GLU A 474 4.71 22.36 -1.76
C GLU A 474 3.44 21.53 -1.81
N SER A 475 2.72 21.54 -2.93
CA SER A 475 1.68 20.59 -3.30
C SER A 475 2.06 19.84 -4.56
N ARG A 476 2.06 18.48 -4.47
CA ARG A 476 2.45 17.59 -5.59
C ARG A 476 1.75 16.25 -5.45
N GLY A 477 1.10 15.79 -6.51
CA GLY A 477 0.41 14.50 -6.52
C GLY A 477 -0.53 14.33 -5.31
N ALA A 478 -0.35 13.26 -4.55
CA ALA A 478 -1.17 12.95 -3.38
C ALA A 478 -0.87 13.82 -2.14
N HIS A 479 0.18 14.64 -2.16
CA HIS A 479 0.50 15.56 -1.09
C HIS A 479 -0.03 16.96 -1.40
N TYR A 480 -1.10 17.37 -0.72
CA TYR A 480 -1.67 18.72 -0.87
C TYR A 480 -1.56 19.53 0.43
N ARG A 481 -0.91 20.69 0.33
CA ARG A 481 -0.72 21.69 1.39
C ARG A 481 -1.52 22.94 1.07
N LYS A 482 -2.56 23.24 1.87
CA LYS A 482 -3.38 24.46 1.69
C LYS A 482 -2.57 25.75 1.81
N ASP A 483 -1.52 25.73 2.64
CA ASP A 483 -0.58 26.83 2.86
C ASP A 483 0.55 26.90 1.82
N PHE A 484 0.78 25.84 1.05
CA PHE A 484 1.69 25.76 -0.10
C PHE A 484 1.00 25.10 -1.28
N PRO A 485 -0.01 25.75 -1.90
CA PRO A 485 -0.92 25.07 -2.85
C PRO A 485 -0.33 24.78 -4.22
N PHE A 486 0.88 25.27 -4.48
CA PHE A 486 1.55 25.14 -5.78
C PHE A 486 2.72 24.15 -5.71
N ARG A 487 3.03 23.54 -6.86
CA ARG A 487 4.22 22.74 -7.08
C ARG A 487 5.44 23.63 -7.13
N ASP A 488 6.55 23.18 -6.54
CA ASP A 488 7.83 23.88 -6.52
C ASP A 488 8.98 22.93 -6.93
N ASP A 489 9.27 22.89 -8.23
CA ASP A 489 10.33 22.04 -8.78
C ASP A 489 11.74 22.50 -8.42
N ILE A 490 11.93 23.76 -8.03
CA ILE A 490 13.25 24.28 -7.68
C ILE A 490 13.72 23.71 -6.33
N HIS A 491 12.82 23.69 -5.34
CA HIS A 491 13.18 23.28 -3.99
C HIS A 491 12.77 21.84 -3.67
N TRP A 492 11.72 21.30 -4.34
CA TRP A 492 11.05 20.06 -3.92
C TRP A 492 10.95 18.95 -4.98
N LYS A 493 11.57 19.10 -6.19
CA LYS A 493 11.71 17.97 -7.12
C LYS A 493 12.78 16.98 -6.59
N LYS A 494 12.52 16.42 -5.40
CA LYS A 494 13.39 15.49 -4.68
C LYS A 494 12.61 14.60 -3.71
N HIS A 495 13.20 13.47 -3.38
CA HIS A 495 12.67 12.55 -2.38
C HIS A 495 13.02 13.02 -0.96
N ILE A 496 12.15 12.73 0.00
CA ILE A 496 12.44 12.90 1.43
C ILE A 496 12.75 11.53 2.02
N VAL A 497 13.93 11.41 2.64
CA VAL A 497 14.39 10.19 3.28
C VAL A 497 14.56 10.43 4.78
N ILE A 498 14.04 9.48 5.56
CA ILE A 498 14.16 9.49 7.02
C ILE A 498 14.61 8.12 7.54
N ASN A 499 15.37 8.11 8.60
CA ASN A 499 15.53 6.97 9.49
C ASN A 499 15.58 7.51 10.94
N LYS A 500 15.80 6.64 11.92
CA LYS A 500 15.80 7.07 13.32
C LYS A 500 16.89 8.09 13.68
N ASP A 501 17.96 8.22 12.88
CA ASP A 501 19.11 9.08 13.13
C ASP A 501 19.24 10.23 12.13
N LEU A 502 18.61 10.12 10.93
CA LEU A 502 18.81 11.01 9.79
C LEU A 502 17.49 11.46 9.17
N PHE A 503 17.52 12.69 8.69
CA PHE A 503 16.47 13.31 7.88
C PHE A 503 17.15 14.10 6.75
N TYR A 504 16.98 13.66 5.49
CA TYR A 504 17.65 14.30 4.35
C TYR A 504 16.79 14.21 3.06
N THR A 505 17.23 14.87 2.01
CA THR A 505 16.59 14.81 0.69
C THR A 505 17.54 14.21 -0.32
N LEU A 506 16.97 13.50 -1.31
CA LEU A 506 17.67 12.93 -2.45
C LEU A 506 17.11 13.54 -3.73
N GLU A 507 17.97 13.94 -4.64
CA GLU A 507 17.56 14.35 -5.99
C GLU A 507 16.94 13.16 -6.73
N VAL A 508 15.95 13.45 -7.56
CA VAL A 508 15.39 12.47 -8.49
C VAL A 508 16.49 12.15 -9.51
N PRO A 509 16.79 10.88 -9.79
CA PRO A 509 17.75 10.53 -10.83
C PRO A 509 17.38 11.19 -12.15
N SER A 510 18.39 11.77 -12.84
CA SER A 510 18.17 12.35 -14.17
C SER A 510 17.66 11.28 -15.13
N GLU A 511 16.68 11.63 -15.97
CA GLU A 511 16.24 10.76 -17.06
C GLU A 511 17.44 10.41 -17.95
N SER A 512 17.70 9.13 -18.19
CA SER A 512 18.62 8.72 -19.24
C SER A 512 17.95 9.03 -20.59
N GLU A 513 18.68 9.67 -21.51
CA GLU A 513 18.18 10.14 -22.82
C GLU A 513 17.68 9.00 -23.78
N ASP A 514 17.58 7.75 -23.33
CA ASP A 514 17.35 6.56 -24.13
C ASP A 514 15.87 6.09 -24.20
N TYR A 515 14.90 7.02 -24.38
CA TYR A 515 13.53 6.67 -24.82
C TYR A 515 13.00 7.65 -25.84
#